data_ba3a3e2ff70bef1613c31b95790105d7
#
_entry.id   ba3a3e2ff70bef1613c31b95790105d7
#
_cell.length_a   1.000
_cell.length_b   1.000
_cell.length_c   1.000
_cell.angle_alpha   90.00
_cell.angle_beta   90.00
_cell.angle_gamma   90.00
#
_symmetry.space_group_name_H-M   'P 1'
#
loop_
_entity.id
_entity.type
_entity.pdbx_description
1 polymer ?
#
loop_
_entity_poly.entity_id
_entity_poly.type
_entity_poly.pdbx_seq_one_letter_code
_entity_poly.pdbx_strand_id
1 'polypeptide(L)'
;MRKHQVFAMDTCFHNSIVGTYPYDVRCEMLVELGFDAIYVSLQTDGLHHVDRMAATKNQYGLEVVAAYAGLDVIAAKDDPKNHEVSELFQRLPYGCDLELTLITSDQSVKPSSIDIDHLAIERLKPLLEVAEKQQAHVCLYPHFGAWLERVEDGIRLCENMEHPALKLVFCGFHWYAVEGSNLSQSISSAIPYLHSVNICGSSREGDIAGCTIEPLDSGDMDNFSLLGCLHRCGYTGRIGFQGYGIGGDVYTNLQRSMNAFRSMEKRLSIHPNWSGLI
;
A
#
# COMPACT_ATOMS: atom_id res chain seq x y z
N MET A 1 7.31 -3.73 -22.91
CA MET A 1 7.04 -3.02 -21.66
C MET A 1 7.50 -3.89 -20.48
N ARG A 2 8.16 -3.35 -19.47
CA ARG A 2 8.54 -4.11 -18.29
C ARG A 2 7.26 -4.39 -17.49
N LYS A 3 7.01 -5.66 -17.17
CA LYS A 3 5.82 -6.06 -16.42
C LYS A 3 5.99 -5.60 -14.96
N HIS A 4 4.96 -4.98 -14.37
CA HIS A 4 4.92 -4.69 -12.94
C HIS A 4 4.89 -5.99 -12.13
N GLN A 5 5.55 -6.01 -10.98
CA GLN A 5 5.32 -7.04 -9.98
C GLN A 5 3.96 -6.77 -9.32
N VAL A 6 3.05 -7.74 -9.38
CA VAL A 6 1.67 -7.58 -8.90
C VAL A 6 1.47 -8.38 -7.61
N PHE A 7 0.91 -7.74 -6.59
CA PHE A 7 0.57 -8.39 -5.31
C PHE A 7 -0.87 -8.09 -4.90
N ALA A 8 -1.42 -8.89 -4.00
CA ALA A 8 -2.66 -8.57 -3.32
C ALA A 8 -2.36 -8.27 -1.85
N MET A 9 -2.96 -7.20 -1.34
CA MET A 9 -2.93 -6.86 0.07
C MET A 9 -3.73 -7.90 0.86
N ASP A 10 -3.32 -8.17 2.10
CA ASP A 10 -4.03 -9.09 3.00
C ASP A 10 -5.48 -8.68 3.24
N THR A 11 -5.79 -7.40 3.18
CA THR A 11 -7.16 -6.86 3.30
C THR A 11 -8.16 -7.49 2.35
N CYS A 12 -7.70 -8.03 1.20
CA CYS A 12 -8.54 -8.77 0.27
C CYS A 12 -9.15 -10.05 0.87
N PHE A 13 -8.56 -10.59 1.95
CA PHE A 13 -8.88 -11.92 2.49
C PHE A 13 -9.62 -11.91 3.82
N HIS A 14 -9.98 -10.74 4.36
CA HIS A 14 -10.46 -10.62 5.74
C HIS A 14 -11.99 -10.61 5.87
N ASN A 15 -12.70 -10.21 4.83
CA ASN A 15 -14.13 -9.92 4.91
C ASN A 15 -15.03 -10.98 4.27
N SER A 16 -14.57 -12.23 4.17
CA SER A 16 -15.43 -13.33 3.71
C SER A 16 -16.46 -13.71 4.78
N ILE A 17 -17.55 -14.35 4.36
CA ILE A 17 -18.60 -14.86 5.27
C ILE A 17 -18.08 -15.90 6.28
N VAL A 18 -16.97 -16.57 5.96
CA VAL A 18 -16.32 -17.55 6.82
C VAL A 18 -15.17 -16.95 7.66
N GLY A 19 -14.97 -15.64 7.57
CA GLY A 19 -13.89 -14.92 8.25
C GLY A 19 -12.63 -14.79 7.42
N THR A 20 -11.50 -14.61 8.08
CA THR A 20 -10.20 -14.41 7.44
C THR A 20 -9.65 -15.72 6.87
N TYR A 21 -9.24 -15.71 5.59
CA TYR A 21 -8.62 -16.88 4.98
C TYR A 21 -7.26 -17.20 5.61
N PRO A 22 -6.93 -18.46 5.88
CA PRO A 22 -5.61 -18.88 6.32
C PRO A 22 -4.51 -18.45 5.34
N TYR A 23 -3.31 -18.16 5.86
CA TYR A 23 -2.18 -17.66 5.07
C TYR A 23 -1.83 -18.58 3.87
N ASP A 24 -1.80 -19.89 4.09
CA ASP A 24 -1.47 -20.86 3.04
C ASP A 24 -2.51 -20.85 1.91
N VAL A 25 -3.78 -20.73 2.24
CA VAL A 25 -4.89 -20.63 1.27
C VAL A 25 -4.77 -19.33 0.45
N ARG A 26 -4.38 -18.22 1.08
CA ARG A 26 -4.11 -16.96 0.35
C ARG A 26 -3.00 -17.16 -0.68
N CYS A 27 -1.91 -17.82 -0.30
CA CYS A 27 -0.80 -18.11 -1.20
C CYS A 27 -1.25 -18.98 -2.39
N GLU A 28 -2.00 -20.04 -2.16
CA GLU A 28 -2.54 -20.91 -3.21
C GLU A 28 -3.42 -20.15 -4.20
N MET A 29 -4.36 -19.34 -3.71
CA MET A 29 -5.22 -18.50 -4.56
C MET A 29 -4.41 -17.51 -5.40
N LEU A 30 -3.41 -16.86 -4.81
CA LEU A 30 -2.59 -15.87 -5.50
C LEU A 30 -1.74 -16.51 -6.61
N VAL A 31 -1.18 -17.68 -6.36
CA VAL A 31 -0.43 -18.45 -7.38
C VAL A 31 -1.35 -18.80 -8.56
N GLU A 32 -2.53 -19.35 -8.29
CA GLU A 32 -3.48 -19.74 -9.33
C GLU A 32 -3.95 -18.54 -10.18
N LEU A 33 -4.17 -17.39 -9.53
CA LEU A 33 -4.58 -16.15 -10.21
C LEU A 33 -3.43 -15.43 -10.93
N GLY A 34 -2.18 -15.90 -10.73
CA GLY A 34 -0.99 -15.38 -11.39
C GLY A 34 -0.52 -14.04 -10.82
N PHE A 35 -0.62 -13.88 -9.50
CA PHE A 35 0.09 -12.83 -8.77
C PHE A 35 1.57 -13.22 -8.60
N ASP A 36 2.42 -12.20 -8.44
CA ASP A 36 3.86 -12.39 -8.26
C ASP A 36 4.25 -12.41 -6.77
N ALA A 37 3.40 -11.85 -5.90
CA ALA A 37 3.74 -11.65 -4.50
C ALA A 37 2.51 -11.58 -3.58
N ILE A 38 2.79 -11.73 -2.28
CA ILE A 38 1.85 -11.56 -1.17
C ILE A 38 2.29 -10.41 -0.26
N TYR A 39 1.34 -9.85 0.45
CA TYR A 39 1.47 -8.76 1.39
C TYR A 39 0.75 -9.13 2.71
N VAL A 40 1.25 -8.69 3.84
CA VAL A 40 0.64 -8.97 5.15
C VAL A 40 0.51 -7.70 5.99
N SER A 41 -0.34 -7.74 7.00
CA SER A 41 -0.54 -6.60 7.91
C SER A 41 -0.41 -7.04 9.36
N LEU A 42 0.29 -6.24 10.17
CA LEU A 42 0.48 -6.49 11.59
C LEU A 42 -0.86 -6.53 12.33
N GLN A 43 -1.78 -5.63 12.00
CA GLN A 43 -3.06 -5.50 12.68
C GLN A 43 -3.94 -6.75 12.55
N THR A 44 -3.83 -7.47 11.46
CA THR A 44 -4.68 -8.62 11.15
C THR A 44 -3.98 -9.95 11.37
N ASP A 45 -2.74 -10.02 10.91
CA ASP A 45 -1.99 -11.28 10.92
C ASP A 45 -1.10 -11.43 12.17
N GLY A 46 -0.72 -10.31 12.80
CA GLY A 46 0.15 -10.31 13.96
C GLY A 46 1.55 -10.85 13.67
N LEU A 47 2.38 -10.91 14.70
CA LEU A 47 3.77 -11.37 14.58
C LEU A 47 3.91 -12.88 14.31
N HIS A 48 2.91 -13.67 14.63
CA HIS A 48 2.98 -15.13 14.51
C HIS A 48 3.04 -15.65 13.06
N HIS A 49 2.73 -14.82 12.07
CA HIS A 49 2.83 -15.17 10.66
C HIS A 49 4.23 -14.94 10.06
N VAL A 50 5.12 -14.24 10.74
CA VAL A 50 6.45 -13.89 10.21
C VAL A 50 7.25 -15.11 9.77
N ASP A 51 7.22 -16.19 10.57
CA ASP A 51 7.95 -17.41 10.24
C ASP A 51 7.41 -18.10 8.97
N ARG A 52 6.10 -17.99 8.71
CA ARG A 52 5.48 -18.46 7.46
C ARG A 52 5.91 -17.62 6.27
N MET A 53 6.00 -16.30 6.45
CA MET A 53 6.46 -15.39 5.40
C MET A 53 7.85 -15.77 4.89
N ALA A 54 8.77 -16.14 5.77
CA ALA A 54 10.12 -16.54 5.40
C ALA A 54 10.16 -17.78 4.48
N ALA A 55 9.19 -18.70 4.59
CA ALA A 55 9.11 -19.91 3.77
C ALA A 55 8.34 -19.71 2.45
N THR A 56 7.60 -18.63 2.30
CA THR A 56 6.61 -18.41 1.22
C THR A 56 7.21 -18.57 -0.18
N LYS A 57 8.37 -17.97 -0.42
CA LYS A 57 9.04 -18.03 -1.73
C LYS A 57 9.40 -19.47 -2.12
N ASN A 58 9.93 -20.23 -1.17
CA ASN A 58 10.34 -21.62 -1.44
C ASN A 58 9.14 -22.54 -1.58
N GLN A 59 8.06 -22.29 -0.87
CA GLN A 59 6.88 -23.15 -0.83
C GLN A 59 5.90 -22.87 -1.98
N TYR A 60 5.69 -21.61 -2.34
CA TYR A 60 4.67 -21.18 -3.30
C TYR A 60 5.22 -20.46 -4.52
N GLY A 61 6.49 -20.05 -4.50
CA GLY A 61 7.07 -19.21 -5.56
C GLY A 61 6.67 -17.74 -5.51
N LEU A 62 5.94 -17.32 -4.45
CA LEU A 62 5.53 -15.93 -4.23
C LEU A 62 6.60 -15.17 -3.45
N GLU A 63 6.87 -13.92 -3.83
CA GLU A 63 7.63 -13.01 -2.99
C GLU A 63 6.75 -12.49 -1.85
N VAL A 64 7.35 -12.20 -0.68
CA VAL A 64 6.71 -11.39 0.36
C VAL A 64 7.26 -9.98 0.20
N VAL A 65 6.43 -9.06 -0.29
CA VAL A 65 6.94 -7.76 -0.73
C VAL A 65 6.93 -6.71 0.36
N ALA A 66 5.95 -6.75 1.25
CA ALA A 66 5.85 -5.79 2.35
C ALA A 66 5.02 -6.34 3.51
N ALA A 67 5.18 -5.70 4.66
CA ALA A 67 4.24 -5.76 5.76
C ALA A 67 3.72 -4.36 6.09
N TYR A 68 2.42 -4.25 6.41
CA TYR A 68 1.79 -2.99 6.78
C TYR A 68 1.66 -2.86 8.30
N ALA A 69 1.93 -1.66 8.80
CA ALA A 69 1.70 -1.32 10.20
C ALA A 69 1.27 0.16 10.36
N GLY A 70 0.63 0.47 11.47
CA GLY A 70 0.37 1.84 11.93
C GLY A 70 1.30 2.20 13.08
N LEU A 71 1.88 3.40 13.03
CA LEU A 71 2.78 3.91 14.06
C LEU A 71 2.23 5.23 14.61
N ASP A 72 2.05 5.31 15.91
CA ASP A 72 1.63 6.54 16.59
C ASP A 72 2.85 7.44 16.85
N VAL A 73 2.88 8.60 16.17
CA VAL A 73 4.02 9.51 16.22
C VAL A 73 4.18 10.23 17.55
N ILE A 74 3.10 10.40 18.32
CA ILE A 74 3.10 11.09 19.61
C ILE A 74 3.15 10.17 20.83
N ALA A 75 2.97 8.86 20.62
CA ALA A 75 3.02 7.88 21.69
C ALA A 75 4.35 7.93 22.46
N ALA A 76 4.39 7.45 23.68
CA ALA A 76 5.62 7.34 24.47
C ALA A 76 6.67 6.47 23.74
N LYS A 77 7.96 6.64 24.09
CA LYS A 77 9.04 5.85 23.49
C LYS A 77 8.91 4.35 23.72
N ASP A 78 8.34 3.97 24.83
CA ASP A 78 8.10 2.61 25.29
C ASP A 78 6.68 2.11 25.02
N ASP A 79 5.95 2.79 24.12
CA ASP A 79 4.61 2.36 23.71
C ASP A 79 4.65 0.94 23.12
N PRO A 80 3.86 0.01 23.67
CA PRO A 80 3.92 -1.40 23.26
C PRO A 80 3.58 -1.62 21.76
N LYS A 81 2.65 -0.84 21.20
CA LYS A 81 2.25 -0.98 19.79
C LYS A 81 3.34 -0.49 18.86
N ASN A 82 3.97 0.64 19.17
CA ASN A 82 5.11 1.12 18.39
C ASN A 82 6.32 0.17 18.50
N HIS A 83 6.49 -0.45 19.68
CA HIS A 83 7.53 -1.48 19.87
C HIS A 83 7.26 -2.71 18.99
N GLU A 84 6.00 -3.16 18.94
CA GLU A 84 5.58 -4.28 18.07
C GLU A 84 5.86 -4.03 16.59
N VAL A 85 5.69 -2.78 16.11
CA VAL A 85 6.06 -2.39 14.73
C VAL A 85 7.56 -2.56 14.50
N SER A 86 8.38 -2.15 15.45
CA SER A 86 9.85 -2.30 15.37
C SER A 86 10.25 -3.77 15.40
N GLU A 87 9.62 -4.57 16.25
CA GLU A 87 9.85 -6.02 16.32
C GLU A 87 9.43 -6.72 15.01
N LEU A 88 8.26 -6.38 14.48
CA LEU A 88 7.83 -6.89 13.17
C LEU A 88 8.90 -6.63 12.13
N PHE A 89 9.33 -5.39 11.98
CA PHE A 89 10.27 -5.02 10.92
C PHE A 89 11.61 -5.76 11.03
N GLN A 90 12.10 -5.95 12.25
CA GLN A 90 13.34 -6.71 12.50
C GLN A 90 13.22 -8.20 12.14
N ARG A 91 12.01 -8.76 12.16
CA ARG A 91 11.73 -10.18 11.89
C ARG A 91 11.29 -10.47 10.47
N LEU A 92 10.97 -9.43 9.68
CA LEU A 92 10.58 -9.61 8.27
C LEU A 92 11.69 -10.31 7.46
N PRO A 93 11.33 -11.06 6.41
CA PRO A 93 12.30 -11.58 5.46
C PRO A 93 13.19 -10.48 4.88
N TYR A 94 14.43 -10.82 4.61
CA TYR A 94 15.40 -9.90 4.02
C TYR A 94 14.88 -9.28 2.71
N GLY A 95 14.95 -7.98 2.59
CA GLY A 95 14.41 -7.23 1.45
C GLY A 95 12.89 -7.02 1.45
N CYS A 96 12.18 -7.45 2.52
CA CYS A 96 10.76 -7.17 2.70
C CYS A 96 10.57 -5.77 3.30
N ASP A 97 9.77 -4.92 2.65
CA ASP A 97 9.57 -3.54 3.03
C ASP A 97 8.55 -3.40 4.20
N LEU A 98 8.65 -2.29 4.93
CA LEU A 98 7.62 -1.88 5.88
C LEU A 98 6.80 -0.75 5.27
N GLU A 99 5.52 -1.00 4.93
CA GLU A 99 4.57 0.05 4.58
C GLU A 99 3.95 0.61 5.87
N LEU A 100 4.12 1.90 6.11
CA LEU A 100 3.88 2.52 7.40
C LEU A 100 2.93 3.70 7.29
N THR A 101 1.74 3.57 7.88
CA THR A 101 0.86 4.70 8.15
C THR A 101 1.26 5.36 9.47
N LEU A 102 1.43 6.69 9.44
CA LEU A 102 1.67 7.48 10.65
C LEU A 102 0.35 8.03 11.18
N ILE A 103 0.02 7.66 12.39
CA ILE A 103 -1.20 8.07 13.09
C ILE A 103 -0.88 8.94 14.29
N THR A 104 -1.89 9.53 14.89
CA THR A 104 -1.81 10.19 16.20
C THR A 104 -2.99 9.77 17.07
N SER A 105 -2.72 9.46 18.33
CA SER A 105 -3.74 9.22 19.35
C SER A 105 -4.35 10.51 19.90
N ASP A 106 -3.74 11.67 19.66
CA ASP A 106 -4.27 12.98 20.05
C ASP A 106 -5.21 13.52 18.97
N GLN A 107 -6.50 13.50 19.24
CA GLN A 107 -7.55 14.01 18.35
C GLN A 107 -7.50 15.54 18.12
N SER A 108 -6.73 16.28 18.90
CA SER A 108 -6.52 17.71 18.68
C SER A 108 -5.55 17.99 17.51
N VAL A 109 -4.71 17.04 17.17
CA VAL A 109 -3.79 17.12 16.03
C VAL A 109 -4.55 16.81 14.74
N LYS A 110 -4.63 17.79 13.87
CA LYS A 110 -5.33 17.63 12.58
C LYS A 110 -4.52 16.77 11.60
N PRO A 111 -5.19 16.02 10.72
CA PRO A 111 -4.50 15.40 9.59
C PRO A 111 -3.65 16.42 8.82
N SER A 112 -2.53 15.96 8.30
CA SER A 112 -1.56 16.77 7.53
C SER A 112 -0.91 17.95 8.29
N SER A 113 -1.10 18.08 9.63
CA SER A 113 -0.45 19.14 10.40
C SER A 113 1.07 19.00 10.40
N ILE A 114 1.78 20.07 10.03
CA ILE A 114 3.25 20.12 10.03
C ILE A 114 3.85 20.25 11.42
N ASP A 115 3.05 20.58 12.43
CA ASP A 115 3.54 20.91 13.79
C ASP A 115 4.28 19.76 14.45
N ILE A 116 3.95 18.52 14.09
CA ILE A 116 4.55 17.32 14.65
C ILE A 116 5.46 16.55 13.69
N ASP A 117 5.85 17.15 12.55
CA ASP A 117 6.81 16.55 11.61
C ASP A 117 8.10 16.10 12.31
N HIS A 118 8.59 16.89 13.27
CA HIS A 118 9.78 16.57 14.04
C HIS A 118 9.64 15.27 14.86
N LEU A 119 8.44 14.97 15.39
CA LEU A 119 8.19 13.72 16.10
C LEU A 119 8.16 12.53 15.13
N ALA A 120 7.53 12.70 13.97
CA ALA A 120 7.53 11.67 12.93
C ALA A 120 8.96 11.34 12.47
N ILE A 121 9.78 12.35 12.23
CA ILE A 121 11.19 12.18 11.87
C ILE A 121 11.96 11.41 12.96
N GLU A 122 11.76 11.73 14.22
CA GLU A 122 12.40 11.01 15.31
C GLU A 122 11.98 9.52 15.39
N ARG A 123 10.70 9.22 15.11
CA ARG A 123 10.18 7.85 15.09
C ARG A 123 10.67 7.04 13.91
N LEU A 124 10.87 7.67 12.76
CA LEU A 124 11.33 7.00 11.54
C LEU A 124 12.81 6.62 11.57
N LYS A 125 13.66 7.41 12.24
CA LYS A 125 15.13 7.16 12.29
C LYS A 125 15.51 5.72 12.67
N PRO A 126 15.05 5.14 13.80
CA PRO A 126 15.42 3.78 14.17
C PRO A 126 14.89 2.72 13.16
N LEU A 127 13.75 2.96 12.54
CA LEU A 127 13.22 2.06 11.49
C LEU A 127 14.08 2.11 10.23
N LEU A 128 14.60 3.27 9.87
CA LEU A 128 15.50 3.42 8.72
C LEU A 128 16.83 2.70 8.94
N GLU A 129 17.35 2.68 10.17
CA GLU A 129 18.53 1.88 10.52
C GLU A 129 18.29 0.37 10.34
N VAL A 130 17.08 -0.10 10.64
CA VAL A 130 16.66 -1.50 10.38
C VAL A 130 16.55 -1.74 8.88
N ALA A 131 15.92 -0.81 8.14
CA ALA A 131 15.77 -0.90 6.70
C ALA A 131 17.13 -1.06 5.98
N GLU A 132 18.12 -0.25 6.34
CA GLU A 132 19.47 -0.37 5.77
C GLU A 132 20.10 -1.74 6.01
N LYS A 133 20.02 -2.24 7.25
CA LYS A 133 20.57 -3.55 7.63
C LYS A 133 19.90 -4.70 6.88
N GLN A 134 18.62 -4.56 6.59
CA GLN A 134 17.82 -5.58 5.90
C GLN A 134 17.75 -5.39 4.38
N GLN A 135 18.38 -4.35 3.83
CA GLN A 135 18.24 -3.95 2.41
C GLN A 135 16.76 -3.80 2.00
N ALA A 136 15.97 -3.24 2.89
CA ALA A 136 14.55 -2.99 2.74
C ALA A 136 14.27 -1.47 2.79
N HIS A 137 13.00 -1.10 2.69
CA HIS A 137 12.58 0.29 2.77
C HIS A 137 11.50 0.46 3.85
N VAL A 138 11.44 1.66 4.43
CA VAL A 138 10.26 2.19 5.11
C VAL A 138 9.48 2.99 4.07
N CYS A 139 8.29 2.52 3.73
CA CYS A 139 7.44 3.12 2.71
C CYS A 139 6.28 3.85 3.41
N LEU A 140 6.31 5.16 3.42
CA LEU A 140 5.22 5.97 3.98
C LEU A 140 3.93 5.71 3.22
N TYR A 141 2.87 5.37 3.95
CA TYR A 141 1.57 5.03 3.40
C TYR A 141 0.53 6.09 3.82
N PRO A 142 0.32 7.15 3.02
CA PRO A 142 -0.75 8.12 3.28
C PRO A 142 -2.11 7.44 3.34
N HIS A 143 -2.85 7.69 4.43
CA HIS A 143 -4.09 7.00 4.72
C HIS A 143 -5.16 7.99 5.18
N PHE A 144 -6.31 7.97 4.52
CA PHE A 144 -7.47 8.78 4.93
C PHE A 144 -7.75 8.65 6.42
N GLY A 145 -7.92 9.76 7.11
CA GLY A 145 -8.18 9.84 8.55
C GLY A 145 -6.97 9.61 9.45
N ALA A 146 -5.79 9.34 8.90
CA ALA A 146 -4.53 9.32 9.65
C ALA A 146 -3.90 10.72 9.73
N TRP A 147 -2.86 10.89 10.55
CA TRP A 147 -2.07 12.12 10.51
C TRP A 147 -1.32 12.27 9.19
N LEU A 148 -0.65 11.19 8.72
CA LEU A 148 -0.10 11.11 7.37
C LEU A 148 -1.26 10.80 6.41
N GLU A 149 -1.97 11.82 5.96
CA GLU A 149 -3.22 11.62 5.21
C GLU A 149 -3.03 11.74 3.70
N ARG A 150 -2.25 12.71 3.26
CA ARG A 150 -2.10 13.06 1.84
C ARG A 150 -0.76 12.62 1.28
N VAL A 151 -0.71 12.41 -0.03
CA VAL A 151 0.54 12.08 -0.75
C VAL A 151 1.61 13.15 -0.52
N GLU A 152 1.19 14.40 -0.48
CA GLU A 152 2.03 15.58 -0.24
C GLU A 152 2.70 15.54 1.15
N ASP A 153 2.05 14.95 2.16
CA ASP A 153 2.66 14.77 3.49
C ASP A 153 3.82 13.78 3.45
N GLY A 154 3.65 12.68 2.71
CA GLY A 154 4.70 11.70 2.50
C GLY A 154 5.89 12.28 1.73
N ILE A 155 5.62 13.06 0.67
CA ILE A 155 6.67 13.77 -0.09
C ILE A 155 7.44 14.71 0.83
N ARG A 156 6.75 15.52 1.62
CA ARG A 156 7.35 16.47 2.59
C ARG A 156 8.31 15.77 3.56
N LEU A 157 7.90 14.61 4.12
CA LEU A 157 8.77 13.85 5.02
C LEU A 157 9.97 13.25 4.28
N CYS A 158 9.79 12.74 3.07
CA CYS A 158 10.89 12.24 2.25
C CYS A 158 11.91 13.35 1.92
N GLU A 159 11.44 14.55 1.58
CA GLU A 159 12.28 15.72 1.31
C GLU A 159 13.03 16.19 2.58
N ASN A 160 12.34 16.23 3.73
CA ASN A 160 12.96 16.67 4.98
C ASN A 160 14.04 15.70 5.50
N MET A 161 13.92 14.41 5.19
CA MET A 161 14.85 13.40 5.68
C MET A 161 15.95 13.04 4.69
N GLU A 162 15.70 13.19 3.38
CA GLU A 162 16.66 12.88 2.29
C GLU A 162 17.30 11.47 2.44
N HIS A 163 16.54 10.49 2.95
CA HIS A 163 17.08 9.17 3.28
C HIS A 163 16.74 8.14 2.18
N PRO A 164 17.73 7.40 1.64
CA PRO A 164 17.52 6.52 0.48
C PRO A 164 16.56 5.35 0.76
N ALA A 165 16.50 4.87 2.01
CA ALA A 165 15.58 3.81 2.42
C ALA A 165 14.18 4.32 2.80
N LEU A 166 13.92 5.64 2.82
CA LEU A 166 12.58 6.20 3.01
C LEU A 166 11.91 6.36 1.65
N LYS A 167 10.76 5.73 1.49
CA LYS A 167 10.00 5.70 0.24
C LYS A 167 8.54 6.05 0.48
N LEU A 168 7.77 6.06 -0.59
CA LEU A 168 6.34 6.43 -0.58
C LEU A 168 5.50 5.36 -1.26
N VAL A 169 4.32 5.11 -0.72
CA VAL A 169 3.22 4.38 -1.35
C VAL A 169 2.21 5.38 -1.89
N PHE A 170 1.75 5.19 -3.11
CA PHE A 170 0.57 5.87 -3.62
C PHE A 170 -0.63 4.92 -3.56
N CYS A 171 -1.57 5.17 -2.66
CA CYS A 171 -2.83 4.44 -2.63
C CYS A 171 -3.91 5.22 -3.35
N GLY A 172 -4.39 4.68 -4.48
CA GLY A 172 -5.42 5.31 -5.29
C GLY A 172 -6.70 5.58 -4.52
N PHE A 173 -7.14 4.63 -3.68
CA PHE A 173 -8.31 4.79 -2.82
C PHE A 173 -8.16 5.96 -1.84
N HIS A 174 -7.07 6.03 -1.09
CA HIS A 174 -6.90 7.09 -0.10
C HIS A 174 -6.74 8.47 -0.76
N TRP A 175 -6.05 8.54 -1.90
CA TRP A 175 -6.00 9.76 -2.70
C TRP A 175 -7.39 10.20 -3.18
N TYR A 176 -8.23 9.27 -3.61
CA TYR A 176 -9.60 9.52 -4.05
C TYR A 176 -10.51 9.94 -2.88
N ALA A 177 -10.38 9.29 -1.72
CA ALA A 177 -11.16 9.55 -0.51
C ALA A 177 -10.90 10.93 0.12
N VAL A 178 -9.67 11.44 0.04
CA VAL A 178 -9.32 12.80 0.49
C VAL A 178 -9.62 13.88 -0.55
N GLU A 179 -10.46 13.57 -1.54
CA GLU A 179 -10.79 14.48 -2.65
C GLU A 179 -9.54 15.00 -3.38
N GLY A 180 -8.59 14.11 -3.62
CA GLY A 180 -7.37 14.42 -4.36
C GLY A 180 -7.70 15.06 -5.71
N SER A 181 -7.06 16.19 -5.99
CA SER A 181 -7.19 16.91 -7.24
C SER A 181 -5.90 16.79 -8.04
N ASN A 182 -6.00 16.89 -9.38
CA ASN A 182 -4.84 16.84 -10.26
C ASN A 182 -3.95 15.60 -10.07
N LEU A 183 -4.52 14.42 -10.37
CA LEU A 183 -3.86 13.12 -10.29
C LEU A 183 -2.46 13.11 -10.95
N SER A 184 -2.33 13.74 -12.12
CA SER A 184 -1.07 13.79 -12.85
C SER A 184 0.02 14.52 -12.06
N GLN A 185 -0.34 15.63 -11.40
CA GLN A 185 0.60 16.39 -10.55
C GLN A 185 0.97 15.59 -9.31
N SER A 186 0.01 15.00 -8.58
CA SER A 186 0.28 14.20 -7.38
C SER A 186 1.21 13.03 -7.71
N ILE A 187 0.96 12.30 -8.80
CA ILE A 187 1.84 11.19 -9.22
C ILE A 187 3.23 11.70 -9.62
N SER A 188 3.31 12.74 -10.48
CA SER A 188 4.62 13.24 -10.95
C SER A 188 5.50 13.75 -9.81
N SER A 189 4.91 14.41 -8.81
CA SER A 189 5.63 14.85 -7.60
C SER A 189 6.07 13.68 -6.71
N ALA A 190 5.29 12.60 -6.67
CA ALA A 190 5.61 11.41 -5.89
C ALA A 190 6.72 10.53 -6.51
N ILE A 191 6.90 10.55 -7.82
CA ILE A 191 7.80 9.63 -8.57
C ILE A 191 9.20 9.50 -7.97
N PRO A 192 9.90 10.55 -7.51
CA PRO A 192 11.24 10.41 -6.94
C PRO A 192 11.30 9.48 -5.72
N TYR A 193 10.18 9.34 -5.00
CA TYR A 193 10.07 8.57 -3.76
C TYR A 193 9.20 7.32 -3.92
N LEU A 194 8.43 7.22 -5.02
CA LEU A 194 7.38 6.23 -5.19
C LEU A 194 7.94 4.81 -5.34
N HIS A 195 7.58 3.93 -4.44
CA HIS A 195 8.04 2.54 -4.39
C HIS A 195 6.96 1.53 -4.74
N SER A 196 5.74 1.69 -4.21
CA SER A 196 4.59 0.86 -4.56
C SER A 196 3.33 1.70 -4.78
N VAL A 197 2.38 1.13 -5.52
CA VAL A 197 1.07 1.73 -5.82
C VAL A 197 -0.01 0.73 -5.51
N ASN A 198 -1.02 1.12 -4.71
CA ASN A 198 -2.16 0.29 -4.37
C ASN A 198 -3.41 0.80 -5.09
N ILE A 199 -4.14 -0.11 -5.74
CA ILE A 199 -5.32 0.19 -6.56
C ILE A 199 -6.51 -0.69 -6.18
N CYS A 200 -7.72 -0.16 -6.36
CA CYS A 200 -9.00 -0.86 -6.30
C CYS A 200 -10.04 -0.09 -7.10
N GLY A 201 -11.20 -0.65 -7.31
CA GLY A 201 -12.38 0.11 -7.70
C GLY A 201 -12.91 0.93 -6.53
N SER A 202 -13.59 2.04 -6.80
CA SER A 202 -14.19 2.90 -5.78
C SER A 202 -15.31 3.76 -6.37
N SER A 203 -16.36 3.97 -5.60
CA SER A 203 -17.45 4.93 -5.90
C SER A 203 -17.57 5.94 -4.76
N ARG A 204 -18.13 7.14 -5.05
CA ARG A 204 -18.33 8.22 -4.06
C ARG A 204 -19.67 8.12 -3.32
N GLU A 205 -20.14 6.94 -3.03
CA GLU A 205 -21.41 6.70 -2.33
C GLU A 205 -21.26 5.64 -1.24
N GLY A 206 -20.13 5.65 -0.51
CA GLY A 206 -19.79 4.60 0.44
C GLY A 206 -19.65 5.07 1.90
N ASP A 207 -19.49 4.09 2.78
CA ASP A 207 -19.39 4.31 4.23
C ASP A 207 -17.98 4.72 4.69
N ILE A 208 -16.97 4.51 3.86
CA ILE A 208 -15.56 4.85 4.19
C ILE A 208 -15.23 6.19 3.54
N ALA A 209 -15.20 7.25 4.30
CA ALA A 209 -14.95 8.61 3.77
C ALA A 209 -15.93 9.04 2.66
N GLY A 210 -17.16 8.51 2.68
CA GLY A 210 -18.09 8.70 1.57
C GLY A 210 -17.73 7.91 0.31
N CYS A 211 -16.78 6.97 0.39
CA CYS A 211 -16.32 6.16 -0.73
C CYS A 211 -16.47 4.65 -0.44
N THR A 212 -16.49 3.84 -1.50
CA THR A 212 -16.44 2.38 -1.42
C THR A 212 -15.05 1.86 -1.78
N ILE A 213 -14.73 0.63 -1.35
CA ILE A 213 -13.63 -0.17 -1.91
C ILE A 213 -14.29 -1.34 -2.64
N GLU A 214 -13.96 -1.50 -3.92
CA GLU A 214 -14.58 -2.45 -4.83
C GLU A 214 -13.53 -3.23 -5.64
N PRO A 215 -13.89 -4.35 -6.29
CA PRO A 215 -13.03 -4.95 -7.31
C PRO A 215 -12.66 -3.92 -8.38
N LEU A 216 -11.46 -4.04 -8.96
CA LEU A 216 -10.86 -3.02 -9.83
C LEU A 216 -11.67 -2.68 -11.09
N ASP A 217 -12.60 -3.55 -11.48
CA ASP A 217 -13.50 -3.34 -12.61
C ASP A 217 -14.82 -2.63 -12.26
N SER A 218 -14.96 -2.19 -11.00
CA SER A 218 -16.19 -1.60 -10.45
C SER A 218 -15.95 -0.17 -9.96
N GLY A 219 -17.06 0.55 -9.75
CA GLY A 219 -17.00 1.94 -9.30
C GLY A 219 -16.74 2.95 -10.40
N ASP A 220 -16.61 4.22 -9.99
CA ASP A 220 -16.42 5.37 -10.89
C ASP A 220 -15.02 5.98 -10.84
N MET A 221 -14.13 5.45 -9.99
CA MET A 221 -12.73 5.86 -9.96
C MET A 221 -12.00 5.44 -11.24
N ASP A 222 -11.44 6.41 -11.96
CA ASP A 222 -10.74 6.18 -13.22
C ASP A 222 -9.33 5.60 -13.03
N ASN A 223 -9.27 4.28 -12.77
CA ASN A 223 -8.02 3.54 -12.64
C ASN A 223 -7.23 3.47 -13.96
N PHE A 224 -7.88 3.61 -15.12
CA PHE A 224 -7.18 3.63 -16.39
C PHE A 224 -6.34 4.89 -16.54
N SER A 225 -6.89 6.05 -16.18
CA SER A 225 -6.13 7.31 -16.13
C SER A 225 -5.02 7.27 -15.07
N LEU A 226 -5.25 6.65 -13.90
CA LEU A 226 -4.22 6.47 -12.88
C LEU A 226 -3.03 5.67 -13.42
N LEU A 227 -3.28 4.49 -13.98
CA LEU A 227 -2.22 3.66 -14.59
C LEU A 227 -1.53 4.37 -15.76
N GLY A 228 -2.28 5.15 -16.54
CA GLY A 228 -1.71 5.95 -17.61
C GLY A 228 -0.79 7.08 -17.11
N CYS A 229 -1.12 7.74 -16.00
CA CYS A 229 -0.22 8.70 -15.37
C CYS A 229 1.09 8.04 -14.91
N LEU A 230 1.00 6.89 -14.23
CA LEU A 230 2.16 6.10 -13.82
C LEU A 230 3.03 5.72 -15.02
N HIS A 231 2.42 5.24 -16.08
CA HIS A 231 3.11 4.87 -17.31
C HIS A 231 3.86 6.06 -17.95
N ARG A 232 3.20 7.23 -18.05
CA ARG A 232 3.83 8.45 -18.60
C ARG A 232 5.00 8.95 -17.75
N CYS A 233 4.91 8.77 -16.43
CA CYS A 233 5.99 9.11 -15.49
C CYS A 233 7.10 8.05 -15.45
N GLY A 234 7.01 6.97 -16.22
CA GLY A 234 8.02 5.91 -16.27
C GLY A 234 8.06 5.02 -15.03
N TYR A 235 6.98 4.96 -14.27
CA TYR A 235 6.88 4.08 -13.10
C TYR A 235 6.98 2.60 -13.50
N THR A 236 7.84 1.87 -12.81
CA THR A 236 8.08 0.43 -13.05
C THR A 236 8.04 -0.40 -11.77
N GLY A 237 7.60 0.21 -10.67
CA GLY A 237 7.50 -0.43 -9.37
C GLY A 237 6.34 -1.40 -9.25
N ARG A 238 6.02 -1.79 -8.03
CA ARG A 238 5.00 -2.77 -7.68
C ARG A 238 3.58 -2.18 -7.79
N ILE A 239 2.60 -3.04 -8.14
CA ILE A 239 1.17 -2.70 -8.11
C ILE A 239 0.46 -3.67 -7.17
N GLY A 240 -0.18 -3.14 -6.13
CA GLY A 240 -0.96 -3.89 -5.15
C GLY A 240 -2.46 -3.75 -5.37
N PHE A 241 -3.21 -4.83 -5.14
CA PHE A 241 -4.67 -4.78 -5.13
C PHE A 241 -5.16 -4.67 -3.69
N GLN A 242 -5.94 -3.63 -3.41
CA GLN A 242 -6.59 -3.41 -2.13
C GLN A 242 -8.02 -3.97 -2.16
N GLY A 243 -8.46 -4.55 -1.03
CA GLY A 243 -9.79 -5.17 -0.95
C GLY A 243 -10.44 -5.05 0.43
N TYR A 244 -10.08 -4.05 1.22
CA TYR A 244 -10.66 -3.86 2.54
C TYR A 244 -12.19 -3.68 2.47
N GLY A 245 -12.91 -4.45 3.28
CA GLY A 245 -14.36 -4.38 3.34
C GLY A 245 -15.10 -5.04 2.18
N ILE A 246 -14.43 -5.53 1.14
CA ILE A 246 -15.09 -6.28 0.06
C ILE A 246 -15.47 -7.65 0.59
N GLY A 247 -16.77 -7.91 0.65
CA GLY A 247 -17.30 -9.22 0.99
C GLY A 247 -17.39 -10.17 -0.21
N GLY A 248 -18.08 -11.31 -0.01
CA GLY A 248 -18.36 -12.28 -1.06
C GLY A 248 -17.21 -13.24 -1.34
N ASP A 249 -17.11 -13.68 -2.60
CA ASP A 249 -16.09 -14.63 -3.05
C ASP A 249 -14.78 -13.91 -3.38
N VAL A 250 -13.77 -14.09 -2.53
CA VAL A 250 -12.46 -13.47 -2.65
C VAL A 250 -11.75 -13.87 -3.94
N TYR A 251 -11.82 -15.14 -4.33
CA TYR A 251 -11.22 -15.62 -5.56
C TYR A 251 -11.79 -14.90 -6.79
N THR A 252 -13.12 -14.83 -6.89
CA THR A 252 -13.81 -14.12 -7.98
C THR A 252 -13.45 -12.63 -8.01
N ASN A 253 -13.40 -11.97 -6.84
CA ASN A 253 -13.06 -10.54 -6.76
C ASN A 253 -11.62 -10.25 -7.23
N LEU A 254 -10.66 -11.08 -6.81
CA LEU A 254 -9.27 -10.96 -7.24
C LEU A 254 -9.09 -11.30 -8.72
N GLN A 255 -9.80 -12.32 -9.23
CA GLN A 255 -9.78 -12.68 -10.65
C GLN A 255 -10.31 -11.55 -11.54
N ARG A 256 -11.45 -10.94 -11.17
CA ARG A 256 -12.01 -9.77 -11.86
C ARG A 256 -11.02 -8.62 -11.86
N SER A 257 -10.43 -8.30 -10.71
CA SER A 257 -9.45 -7.22 -10.56
C SER A 257 -8.20 -7.47 -11.41
N MET A 258 -7.67 -8.69 -11.43
CA MET A 258 -6.53 -9.06 -12.27
C MET A 258 -6.85 -8.96 -13.77
N ASN A 259 -8.04 -9.40 -14.18
CA ASN A 259 -8.48 -9.30 -15.57
C ASN A 259 -8.62 -7.85 -16.01
N ALA A 260 -9.21 -7.00 -15.18
CA ALA A 260 -9.32 -5.57 -15.41
C ALA A 260 -7.93 -4.91 -15.55
N PHE A 261 -7.03 -5.18 -14.61
CA PHE A 261 -5.66 -4.68 -14.65
C PHE A 261 -4.93 -5.07 -15.94
N ARG A 262 -4.94 -6.35 -16.29
CA ARG A 262 -4.31 -6.85 -17.54
C ARG A 262 -4.91 -6.23 -18.79
N SER A 263 -6.22 -6.00 -18.80
CA SER A 263 -6.91 -5.30 -19.91
C SER A 263 -6.47 -3.84 -20.02
N MET A 264 -6.36 -3.12 -18.89
CA MET A 264 -5.89 -1.74 -18.88
C MET A 264 -4.42 -1.65 -19.34
N GLU A 265 -3.53 -2.50 -18.81
CA GLU A 265 -2.12 -2.56 -19.23
C GLU A 265 -1.97 -2.84 -20.74
N LYS A 266 -2.76 -3.78 -21.27
CA LYS A 266 -2.77 -4.07 -22.71
C LYS A 266 -3.21 -2.85 -23.54
N ARG A 267 -4.26 -2.15 -23.11
CA ARG A 267 -4.72 -0.94 -23.81
C ARG A 267 -3.68 0.17 -23.76
N LEU A 268 -3.03 0.39 -22.62
CA LEU A 268 -1.97 1.38 -22.47
C LEU A 268 -0.75 1.06 -23.35
N SER A 269 -0.41 -0.22 -23.51
CA SER A 269 0.71 -0.63 -24.36
C SER A 269 0.46 -0.38 -25.86
N ILE A 270 -0.79 -0.42 -26.30
CA ILE A 270 -1.19 -0.21 -27.71
C ILE A 270 -1.54 1.27 -27.95
N HIS A 271 -2.19 1.89 -27.00
CA HIS A 271 -2.76 3.23 -27.09
C HIS A 271 -2.39 4.10 -25.87
N PRO A 272 -1.10 4.47 -25.69
CA PRO A 272 -0.64 5.18 -24.49
C PRO A 272 -1.36 6.53 -24.26
N ASN A 273 -1.90 7.13 -25.31
CA ASN A 273 -2.60 8.42 -25.22
C ASN A 273 -4.07 8.30 -24.79
N TRP A 274 -4.63 7.09 -24.69
CA TRP A 274 -6.05 6.95 -24.33
C TRP A 274 -6.33 7.28 -22.86
N SER A 275 -5.33 7.19 -22.00
CA SER A 275 -5.44 7.45 -20.55
C SER A 275 -5.15 8.90 -20.17
N GLY A 276 -4.91 9.77 -21.11
CA GLY A 276 -4.48 11.13 -20.85
C GLY A 276 -5.37 12.14 -21.53
N LEU A 277 -6.03 12.99 -20.74
CA LEU A 277 -6.34 14.31 -21.20
C LEU A 277 -5.05 15.11 -21.18
N ILE A 278 -4.71 15.71 -22.30
CA ILE A 278 -3.55 16.59 -22.50
C ILE A 278 -3.69 17.82 -21.62
#